data_54237d5dda0f1617db36a1ff2d1351ac
#
_entry.id   54237d5dda0f1617db36a1ff2d1351ac
#
_cell.length_a   1.000
_cell.length_b   1.000
_cell.length_c   1.000
_cell.angle_alpha   90.00
_cell.angle_beta   90.00
_cell.angle_gamma   90.00
#
_symmetry.space_group_name_H-M   'P 1'
#
loop_
_entity.id
_entity.type
_entity.pdbx_description
1 polymer ?
#
loop_
_entity_poly.entity_id
_entity_poly.type
_entity_poly.pdbx_seq_one_letter_code
_entity_poly.pdbx_strand_id
1 'polypeptide(L)'
;MNFKPSTYQQDILDFFLNNPQSNMLVNALAGSGKSTTACMLSEHSKTSDLYIAFNASVVEEFKKKIKNPKTKVMTMHSLAYSIMLYNVEQESKDSGEKPKGFGSQRSKRTVSLDNFKPHKILDEEITKRYGRYIEFAKRVFLKDNYVNLYNLCRLTLTDMSSNKDVSRLIDDHVLFLYYGDEGYSAPDISEITSTLKILDTKSRQQFETQGVIDFTDMLWITFNKLKYDNWEVPYWALYTNIYCDEVQDFSNIQLNFLKFIKRTKGRYVFIGDFHQAIYNFAGANAQAFNQIPKMFAPVETFDLPICYRCAKSHLSRVNREYGIPILPCDDAPMGFVKTIDKNKISEYAKAGD
;
A
#
# COMPACT_ATOMS: atom_id res chain seq x y z
N MET A 1 3.95 4.36 32.75
CA MET A 1 3.30 5.66 32.74
C MET A 1 1.87 5.47 32.29
N ASN A 2 0.89 5.98 33.02
CA ASN A 2 -0.49 5.97 32.54
C ASN A 2 -0.60 6.97 31.38
N PHE A 3 -0.83 6.48 30.17
CA PHE A 3 -1.09 7.32 28.99
C PHE A 3 -2.36 8.15 29.25
N LYS A 4 -2.24 9.48 29.13
CA LYS A 4 -3.36 10.42 29.19
C LYS A 4 -3.60 10.95 27.79
N PRO A 5 -4.76 10.69 27.18
CA PRO A 5 -5.07 11.23 25.85
C PRO A 5 -5.06 12.77 25.87
N SER A 6 -4.64 13.38 24.76
CA SER A 6 -4.91 14.79 24.52
C SER A 6 -6.40 15.03 24.27
N THR A 7 -6.84 16.29 24.32
CA THR A 7 -8.23 16.64 23.97
C THR A 7 -8.61 16.13 22.58
N TYR A 8 -7.75 16.30 21.58
CA TYR A 8 -7.97 15.79 20.21
C TYR A 8 -8.12 14.27 20.18
N GLN A 9 -7.29 13.55 20.92
CA GLN A 9 -7.39 12.08 20.99
C GLN A 9 -8.64 11.64 21.74
N GLN A 10 -9.08 12.40 22.75
CA GLN A 10 -10.32 12.12 23.47
C GLN A 10 -11.54 12.32 22.58
N ASP A 11 -11.59 13.41 21.79
CA ASP A 11 -12.69 13.65 20.85
C ASP A 11 -12.82 12.52 19.82
N ILE A 12 -11.69 12.03 19.31
CA ILE A 12 -11.64 10.86 18.41
C ILE A 12 -12.18 9.61 19.12
N LEU A 13 -11.79 9.36 20.36
CA LEU A 13 -12.27 8.21 21.14
C LEU A 13 -13.77 8.32 21.40
N ASP A 14 -14.24 9.48 21.81
CA ASP A 14 -15.65 9.72 22.12
C ASP A 14 -16.53 9.52 20.88
N PHE A 15 -16.08 10.02 19.73
CA PHE A 15 -16.77 9.77 18.46
C PHE A 15 -16.76 8.27 18.10
N PHE A 16 -15.61 7.62 18.26
CA PHE A 16 -15.46 6.18 17.99
C PHE A 16 -16.44 5.34 18.85
N LEU A 17 -16.64 5.69 20.11
CA LEU A 17 -17.54 4.95 21.01
C LEU A 17 -19.02 5.21 20.71
N ASN A 18 -19.36 6.45 20.40
CA ASN A 18 -20.74 6.87 20.21
C ASN A 18 -21.28 6.59 18.78
N ASN A 19 -20.40 6.37 17.80
CA ASN A 19 -20.76 6.21 16.37
C ASN A 19 -20.18 4.92 15.79
N PRO A 20 -20.64 3.72 16.19
CA PRO A 20 -19.99 2.43 15.91
C PRO A 20 -19.94 2.03 14.43
N GLN A 21 -20.68 2.70 13.56
CA GLN A 21 -20.72 2.40 12.10
C GLN A 21 -20.20 3.54 11.23
N SER A 22 -19.80 4.67 11.83
CA SER A 22 -19.30 5.84 11.09
C SER A 22 -17.83 5.71 10.77
N ASN A 23 -17.47 5.94 9.52
CA ASN A 23 -16.07 5.98 9.10
C ASN A 23 -15.40 7.25 9.62
N MET A 24 -14.10 7.16 9.86
CA MET A 24 -13.29 8.24 10.40
C MET A 24 -12.05 8.45 9.54
N LEU A 25 -11.67 9.71 9.33
CA LEU A 25 -10.40 10.12 8.72
C LEU A 25 -9.64 11.00 9.71
N VAL A 26 -8.51 10.52 10.18
CA VAL A 26 -7.66 11.21 11.15
C VAL A 26 -6.44 11.77 10.42
N ASN A 27 -6.42 13.08 10.21
CA ASN A 27 -5.26 13.81 9.71
C ASN A 27 -4.27 14.02 10.85
N ALA A 28 -3.23 13.22 10.90
CA ALA A 28 -2.32 13.12 12.01
C ALA A 28 -0.91 13.57 11.60
N LEU A 29 -0.54 14.79 11.97
CA LEU A 29 0.75 15.36 11.61
C LEU A 29 1.93 14.57 12.17
N ALA A 30 3.13 14.84 11.67
CA ALA A 30 4.36 14.15 12.06
C ALA A 30 4.55 14.12 13.61
N GLY A 31 4.72 12.93 14.17
CA GLY A 31 4.93 12.77 15.61
C GLY A 31 3.72 13.03 16.50
N SER A 32 2.50 13.12 15.93
CA SER A 32 1.26 13.42 16.68
C SER A 32 0.65 12.24 17.43
N GLY A 33 1.29 11.06 17.40
CA GLY A 33 0.77 9.89 18.10
C GLY A 33 -0.24 9.07 17.31
N LYS A 34 -0.16 9.03 15.96
CA LYS A 34 -0.96 8.17 15.08
C LYS A 34 -1.16 6.76 15.64
N SER A 35 -0.04 6.07 15.83
CA SER A 35 -0.01 4.69 16.33
C SER A 35 -0.63 4.55 17.72
N THR A 36 -0.38 5.51 18.61
CA THR A 36 -0.93 5.53 19.97
C THR A 36 -2.45 5.68 19.94
N THR A 37 -2.97 6.56 19.06
CA THR A 37 -4.41 6.74 18.87
C THR A 37 -5.05 5.46 18.34
N ALA A 38 -4.46 4.80 17.34
CA ALA A 38 -4.98 3.53 16.83
C ALA A 38 -5.01 2.43 17.91
N CYS A 39 -3.94 2.31 18.72
CA CYS A 39 -3.91 1.37 19.85
C CYS A 39 -5.00 1.67 20.87
N MET A 40 -5.19 2.94 21.24
CA MET A 40 -6.22 3.39 22.17
C MET A 40 -7.62 3.01 21.66
N LEU A 41 -7.95 3.29 20.40
CA LEU A 41 -9.23 2.91 19.82
C LEU A 41 -9.43 1.38 19.81
N SER A 42 -8.38 0.64 19.44
CA SER A 42 -8.39 -0.82 19.44
C SER A 42 -8.64 -1.39 20.85
N GLU A 43 -8.03 -0.84 21.89
CA GLU A 43 -8.22 -1.29 23.28
C GLU A 43 -9.68 -1.14 23.76
N HIS A 44 -10.41 -0.15 23.25
CA HIS A 44 -11.83 0.07 23.56
C HIS A 44 -12.80 -0.74 22.69
N SER A 45 -12.28 -1.41 21.64
CA SER A 45 -13.10 -2.26 20.79
C SER A 45 -13.35 -3.65 21.40
N LYS A 46 -14.56 -4.17 21.23
CA LYS A 46 -14.96 -5.53 21.64
C LYS A 46 -15.15 -6.48 20.47
N THR A 47 -14.87 -6.02 19.25
CA THR A 47 -15.19 -6.73 18.01
C THR A 47 -13.94 -7.35 17.36
N SER A 48 -14.12 -8.02 16.22
CA SER A 48 -13.01 -8.51 15.39
C SER A 48 -12.47 -7.37 14.56
N ASP A 49 -11.26 -6.96 14.83
CA ASP A 49 -10.64 -5.79 14.25
C ASP A 49 -9.41 -6.14 13.40
N LEU A 50 -9.10 -5.29 12.45
CA LEU A 50 -7.90 -5.37 11.63
C LEU A 50 -7.12 -4.06 11.67
N TYR A 51 -5.83 -4.15 11.97
CA TYR A 51 -4.89 -3.06 11.75
C TYR A 51 -4.04 -3.37 10.51
N ILE A 52 -4.15 -2.51 9.50
CA ILE A 52 -3.39 -2.61 8.25
C ILE A 52 -2.18 -1.71 8.38
N ALA A 53 -1.01 -2.35 8.47
CA ALA A 53 0.28 -1.68 8.47
C ALA A 53 0.85 -1.57 7.05
N PHE A 54 1.63 -0.52 6.82
CA PHE A 54 2.24 -0.26 5.52
C PHE A 54 3.22 -1.36 5.09
N ASN A 55 4.04 -1.88 6.02
CA ASN A 55 5.04 -2.90 5.73
C ASN A 55 5.19 -3.91 6.88
N ALA A 56 5.99 -4.98 6.65
CA ALA A 56 6.17 -6.06 7.60
C ALA A 56 6.90 -5.63 8.90
N SER A 57 7.82 -4.68 8.85
CA SER A 57 8.52 -4.21 10.05
C SER A 57 7.55 -3.45 10.99
N VAL A 58 6.65 -2.65 10.44
CA VAL A 58 5.58 -1.98 11.19
C VAL A 58 4.61 -3.00 11.79
N VAL A 59 4.30 -4.11 11.08
CA VAL A 59 3.47 -5.20 11.63
C VAL A 59 4.10 -5.77 12.91
N GLU A 60 5.39 -6.06 12.91
CA GLU A 60 6.07 -6.64 14.08
C GLU A 60 6.16 -5.64 15.25
N GLU A 61 6.35 -4.38 14.97
CA GLU A 61 6.32 -3.31 15.98
C GLU A 61 4.92 -3.17 16.60
N PHE A 62 3.89 -3.15 15.76
CA PHE A 62 2.51 -2.93 16.19
C PHE A 62 1.94 -4.11 16.96
N LYS A 63 2.29 -5.35 16.60
CA LYS A 63 1.92 -6.55 17.37
C LYS A 63 2.36 -6.47 18.84
N LYS A 64 3.49 -5.80 19.12
CA LYS A 64 3.98 -5.60 20.49
C LYS A 64 3.20 -4.52 21.25
N LYS A 65 2.59 -3.57 20.55
CA LYS A 65 1.86 -2.42 21.14
C LYS A 65 0.38 -2.72 21.34
N ILE A 66 -0.25 -3.48 20.46
CA ILE A 66 -1.67 -3.81 20.52
C ILE A 66 -1.92 -4.82 21.64
N LYS A 67 -2.75 -4.43 22.61
CA LYS A 67 -3.14 -5.27 23.74
C LYS A 67 -4.44 -6.01 23.49
N ASN A 68 -5.28 -5.56 22.55
CA ASN A 68 -6.55 -6.20 22.25
C ASN A 68 -6.32 -7.49 21.44
N PRO A 69 -6.59 -8.69 22.00
CA PRO A 69 -6.35 -9.96 21.31
C PRO A 69 -7.29 -10.20 20.12
N LYS A 70 -8.35 -9.41 19.99
CA LYS A 70 -9.30 -9.48 18.86
C LYS A 70 -8.85 -8.66 17.66
N THR A 71 -7.77 -7.87 17.78
CA THR A 71 -7.20 -7.08 16.70
C THR A 71 -6.08 -7.86 16.03
N LYS A 72 -6.26 -8.20 14.77
CA LYS A 72 -5.19 -8.74 13.92
C LYS A 72 -4.36 -7.59 13.33
N VAL A 73 -3.05 -7.80 13.23
CA VAL A 73 -2.13 -6.83 12.60
C VAL A 73 -1.47 -7.51 11.42
N MET A 74 -1.62 -6.96 10.22
CA MET A 74 -1.02 -7.49 9.00
C MET A 74 -0.91 -6.43 7.90
N THR A 75 -0.15 -6.72 6.86
CA THR A 75 -0.14 -5.89 5.65
C THR A 75 -1.33 -6.25 4.75
N MET A 76 -1.70 -5.33 3.86
CA MET A 76 -2.75 -5.59 2.86
C MET A 76 -2.39 -6.78 1.96
N HIS A 77 -1.14 -6.88 1.52
CA HIS A 77 -0.65 -8.00 0.70
C HIS A 77 -0.76 -9.35 1.43
N SER A 78 -0.39 -9.40 2.72
CA SER A 78 -0.53 -10.63 3.51
C SER A 78 -1.98 -11.07 3.66
N LEU A 79 -2.91 -10.13 3.82
CA LEU A 79 -4.33 -10.43 3.88
C LEU A 79 -4.86 -10.95 2.54
N ALA A 80 -4.54 -10.25 1.45
CA ALA A 80 -4.94 -10.64 0.10
C ALA A 80 -4.40 -12.02 -0.25
N TYR A 81 -3.12 -12.29 0.06
CA TYR A 81 -2.52 -13.61 -0.13
C TYR A 81 -3.23 -14.73 0.67
N SER A 82 -3.62 -14.44 1.91
CA SER A 82 -4.35 -15.41 2.74
C SER A 82 -5.74 -15.72 2.16
N ILE A 83 -6.43 -14.71 1.60
CA ILE A 83 -7.71 -14.88 0.90
C ILE A 83 -7.51 -15.67 -0.41
N MET A 84 -6.44 -15.39 -1.15
CA MET A 84 -6.05 -16.15 -2.34
C MET A 84 -5.88 -17.63 -2.03
N LEU A 85 -5.06 -17.96 -1.02
CA LEU A 85 -4.82 -19.35 -0.61
C LEU A 85 -6.11 -20.08 -0.22
N TYR A 86 -6.99 -19.40 0.50
CA TYR A 86 -8.31 -19.97 0.84
C TYR A 86 -9.11 -20.34 -0.40
N ASN A 87 -9.25 -19.43 -1.37
CA ASN A 87 -10.04 -19.67 -2.56
C ASN A 87 -9.41 -20.74 -3.47
N VAL A 88 -8.09 -20.74 -3.65
CA VAL A 88 -7.39 -21.80 -4.40
C VAL A 88 -7.61 -23.17 -3.74
N GLU A 89 -7.68 -23.24 -2.41
CA GLU A 89 -8.00 -24.49 -1.71
C GLU A 89 -9.46 -24.90 -1.93
N GLN A 90 -10.42 -23.98 -1.99
CA GLN A 90 -11.83 -24.31 -2.30
C GLN A 90 -11.98 -24.81 -3.73
N GLU A 91 -11.42 -24.12 -4.72
CA GLU A 91 -11.41 -24.56 -6.13
C GLU A 91 -10.86 -25.98 -6.28
N SER A 92 -9.80 -26.32 -5.55
CA SER A 92 -9.21 -27.67 -5.57
C SER A 92 -10.12 -28.76 -4.96
N LYS A 93 -11.01 -28.38 -4.05
CA LYS A 93 -12.00 -29.31 -3.47
C LYS A 93 -13.18 -29.53 -4.41
N ASP A 94 -13.66 -28.47 -5.07
CA ASP A 94 -14.82 -28.50 -5.96
C ASP A 94 -14.53 -29.21 -7.28
N SER A 95 -13.28 -29.17 -7.76
CA SER A 95 -12.86 -29.86 -8.99
C SER A 95 -12.89 -31.40 -8.89
N GLY A 96 -13.23 -31.98 -7.74
CA GLY A 96 -13.43 -33.40 -7.55
C GLY A 96 -12.17 -34.27 -7.73
N GLU A 97 -10.99 -33.68 -7.71
CA GLU A 97 -9.72 -34.39 -7.68
C GLU A 97 -9.59 -35.19 -6.39
N LYS A 98 -10.20 -36.41 -6.41
CA LYS A 98 -10.01 -37.36 -5.31
C LYS A 98 -8.52 -37.68 -5.17
N PRO A 99 -7.98 -37.76 -3.96
CA PRO A 99 -6.61 -38.19 -3.74
C PRO A 99 -6.45 -39.62 -4.32
N LYS A 100 -5.65 -39.73 -5.36
CA LYS A 100 -5.23 -41.04 -5.88
C LYS A 100 -4.37 -41.72 -4.81
N GLY A 101 -4.85 -42.84 -4.27
CA GLY A 101 -4.16 -43.88 -3.53
C GLY A 101 -3.17 -43.49 -2.41
N PHE A 102 -3.08 -44.40 -1.43
CA PHE A 102 -2.13 -44.41 -0.33
C PHE A 102 -0.69 -44.23 -0.86
N GLY A 103 -0.08 -43.05 -0.66
CA GLY A 103 1.29 -42.75 -1.08
C GLY A 103 1.49 -41.61 -2.07
N SER A 104 0.45 -41.06 -2.70
CA SER A 104 0.58 -39.92 -3.57
C SER A 104 0.51 -38.64 -2.74
N GLN A 105 1.58 -37.85 -2.76
CA GLN A 105 1.52 -36.46 -2.33
C GLN A 105 0.33 -35.80 -3.05
N ARG A 106 -0.64 -35.27 -2.29
CA ARG A 106 -1.71 -34.44 -2.83
C ARG A 106 -1.04 -33.39 -3.70
N SER A 107 -1.33 -33.35 -4.99
CA SER A 107 -1.04 -32.16 -5.79
C SER A 107 -2.03 -31.07 -5.36
N LYS A 108 -1.83 -30.53 -4.15
CA LYS A 108 -2.43 -29.26 -3.79
C LYS A 108 -1.89 -28.27 -4.81
N ARG A 109 -2.77 -27.58 -5.51
CA ARG A 109 -2.38 -26.42 -6.31
C ARG A 109 -1.66 -25.46 -5.33
N THR A 110 -0.33 -25.46 -5.40
CA THR A 110 0.51 -24.67 -4.50
C THR A 110 0.74 -23.31 -5.15
N VAL A 111 0.47 -22.25 -4.41
CA VAL A 111 0.83 -20.90 -4.84
C VAL A 111 2.29 -20.67 -4.47
N SER A 112 3.11 -20.29 -5.44
CA SER A 112 4.54 -20.00 -5.28
C SER A 112 4.87 -18.57 -5.69
N LEU A 113 5.71 -17.90 -4.91
CA LEU A 113 6.13 -16.53 -5.15
C LEU A 113 7.39 -16.50 -6.02
N ASP A 114 7.31 -15.82 -7.15
CA ASP A 114 8.43 -15.51 -8.03
C ASP A 114 8.40 -14.03 -8.43
N ASN A 115 9.15 -13.20 -7.73
CA ASN A 115 9.22 -11.77 -7.99
C ASN A 115 9.85 -11.41 -9.35
N PHE A 116 10.53 -12.37 -9.99
CA PHE A 116 11.08 -12.20 -11.34
C PHE A 116 10.11 -12.65 -12.44
N LYS A 117 8.90 -13.09 -12.12
CA LYS A 117 7.88 -13.53 -13.07
C LYS A 117 7.65 -12.54 -14.20
N PRO A 118 7.38 -11.23 -13.97
CA PRO A 118 7.21 -10.26 -15.04
C PRO A 118 8.45 -10.12 -15.92
N HIS A 119 9.65 -10.14 -15.33
CA HIS A 119 10.90 -10.04 -16.06
C HIS A 119 11.12 -11.23 -17.01
N LYS A 120 10.78 -12.45 -16.58
CA LYS A 120 10.89 -13.65 -17.39
C LYS A 120 9.96 -13.62 -18.59
N ILE A 121 8.69 -13.22 -18.37
CA ILE A 121 7.70 -13.07 -19.45
C ILE A 121 8.15 -12.02 -20.46
N LEU A 122 8.65 -10.88 -19.97
CA LEU A 122 9.15 -9.80 -20.85
C LEU A 122 10.40 -10.19 -21.63
N ASP A 123 11.29 -10.96 -21.03
CA ASP A 123 12.50 -11.41 -21.70
C ASP A 123 12.18 -12.25 -22.95
N GLU A 124 11.17 -13.11 -22.86
CA GLU A 124 10.63 -13.85 -24.00
C GLU A 124 10.01 -12.92 -25.06
N GLU A 125 9.19 -11.95 -24.65
CA GLU A 125 8.52 -11.03 -25.59
C GLU A 125 9.49 -10.08 -26.27
N ILE A 126 10.47 -9.53 -25.56
CA ILE A 126 11.54 -8.70 -26.12
C ILE A 126 12.37 -9.53 -27.11
N THR A 127 12.70 -10.76 -26.75
CA THR A 127 13.45 -11.65 -27.66
C THR A 127 12.69 -11.97 -28.95
N LYS A 128 11.38 -12.17 -28.88
CA LYS A 128 10.53 -12.38 -30.06
C LYS A 128 10.47 -11.14 -30.95
N ARG A 129 10.39 -9.96 -30.36
CA ARG A 129 10.18 -8.70 -31.10
C ARG A 129 11.46 -8.14 -31.69
N TYR A 130 12.53 -8.14 -30.91
CA TYR A 130 13.80 -7.49 -31.28
C TYR A 130 14.93 -8.48 -31.63
N GLY A 131 14.67 -9.79 -31.50
CA GLY A 131 15.66 -10.83 -31.71
C GLY A 131 16.55 -11.12 -30.50
N ARG A 132 17.33 -12.21 -30.59
CA ARG A 132 18.22 -12.63 -29.49
C ARG A 132 19.42 -11.70 -29.29
N TYR A 133 19.80 -10.97 -30.33
CA TYR A 133 21.00 -10.12 -30.37
C TYR A 133 20.70 -8.64 -30.10
N ILE A 134 19.52 -8.34 -29.55
CA ILE A 134 19.26 -6.99 -29.03
C ILE A 134 20.36 -6.56 -28.07
N GLU A 135 20.82 -5.32 -28.22
CA GLU A 135 21.83 -4.75 -27.34
C GLU A 135 21.45 -4.88 -25.87
N PHE A 136 22.40 -5.28 -25.02
CA PHE A 136 22.16 -5.56 -23.60
C PHE A 136 21.54 -4.36 -22.85
N ALA A 137 22.10 -3.15 -23.06
CA ALA A 137 21.61 -1.93 -22.44
C ALA A 137 20.16 -1.63 -22.82
N LYS A 138 19.81 -1.77 -24.11
CA LYS A 138 18.43 -1.62 -24.59
C LYS A 138 17.49 -2.66 -23.99
N ARG A 139 17.92 -3.92 -23.85
CA ARG A 139 17.12 -4.98 -23.22
C ARG A 139 16.83 -4.65 -21.77
N VAL A 140 17.82 -4.23 -20.98
CA VAL A 140 17.66 -3.83 -19.58
C VAL A 140 16.71 -2.63 -19.49
N PHE A 141 16.93 -1.59 -20.25
CA PHE A 141 16.08 -0.41 -20.31
C PHE A 141 14.61 -0.75 -20.57
N LEU A 142 14.31 -1.57 -21.57
CA LEU A 142 12.95 -1.98 -21.90
C LEU A 142 12.34 -2.79 -20.76
N LYS A 143 13.06 -3.77 -20.23
CA LYS A 143 12.54 -4.65 -19.14
C LYS A 143 12.19 -3.84 -17.90
N ASP A 144 13.08 -2.99 -17.44
CA ASP A 144 12.86 -2.22 -16.21
C ASP A 144 11.67 -1.25 -16.34
N ASN A 145 11.59 -0.56 -17.49
CA ASN A 145 10.47 0.35 -17.73
C ASN A 145 9.14 -0.38 -17.88
N TYR A 146 9.08 -1.50 -18.60
CA TYR A 146 7.85 -2.30 -18.73
C TYR A 146 7.41 -2.92 -17.41
N VAL A 147 8.34 -3.44 -16.59
CA VAL A 147 8.00 -4.01 -15.27
C VAL A 147 7.46 -2.93 -14.34
N ASN A 148 8.12 -1.76 -14.31
CA ASN A 148 7.67 -0.63 -13.51
C ASN A 148 6.28 -0.17 -13.96
N LEU A 149 6.06 0.02 -15.25
CA LEU A 149 4.77 0.43 -15.80
C LEU A 149 3.67 -0.61 -15.53
N TYR A 150 3.97 -1.90 -15.69
CA TYR A 150 3.01 -2.98 -15.37
C TYR A 150 2.62 -2.97 -13.89
N ASN A 151 3.58 -2.80 -12.98
CA ASN A 151 3.30 -2.67 -11.56
C ASN A 151 2.43 -1.43 -11.27
N LEU A 152 2.76 -0.30 -11.86
CA LEU A 152 1.99 0.93 -11.71
C LEU A 152 0.56 0.76 -12.22
N CYS A 153 0.34 0.18 -13.40
CA CYS A 153 -0.99 -0.09 -13.93
C CYS A 153 -1.83 -0.93 -12.96
N ARG A 154 -1.24 -1.98 -12.37
CA ARG A 154 -1.91 -2.83 -11.38
C ARG A 154 -2.25 -2.07 -10.10
N LEU A 155 -1.32 -1.26 -9.58
CA LEU A 155 -1.50 -0.51 -8.33
C LEU A 155 -2.48 0.65 -8.48
N THR A 156 -2.46 1.33 -9.62
CA THR A 156 -3.34 2.48 -9.90
C THR A 156 -4.69 2.09 -10.50
N LEU A 157 -4.89 0.81 -10.83
CA LEU A 157 -6.06 0.31 -11.57
C LEU A 157 -6.22 0.97 -12.94
N THR A 158 -5.10 1.30 -13.59
CA THR A 158 -5.09 1.89 -14.93
C THR A 158 -5.46 0.84 -15.98
N ASP A 159 -6.35 1.18 -16.90
CA ASP A 159 -6.68 0.32 -18.04
C ASP A 159 -5.49 0.17 -18.98
N MET A 160 -4.85 -0.99 -18.97
CA MET A 160 -3.69 -1.31 -19.82
C MET A 160 -4.02 -1.31 -21.30
N SER A 161 -5.30 -1.22 -21.69
CA SER A 161 -5.74 -1.12 -23.07
C SER A 161 -5.93 0.32 -23.56
N SER A 162 -5.97 1.27 -22.65
CA SER A 162 -6.17 2.68 -22.94
C SER A 162 -4.84 3.38 -23.21
N ASN A 163 -4.56 3.69 -24.48
CA ASN A 163 -3.35 4.45 -24.83
C ASN A 163 -3.26 5.78 -24.06
N LYS A 164 -4.39 6.46 -23.87
CA LYS A 164 -4.47 7.74 -23.15
C LYS A 164 -4.07 7.61 -21.68
N ASP A 165 -4.61 6.59 -20.99
CA ASP A 165 -4.37 6.44 -19.56
C ASP A 165 -2.96 5.90 -19.28
N VAL A 166 -2.47 5.01 -20.15
CA VAL A 166 -1.09 4.52 -20.09
C VAL A 166 -0.09 5.62 -20.40
N SER A 167 -0.33 6.48 -21.42
CA SER A 167 0.55 7.65 -21.71
C SER A 167 0.63 8.58 -20.50
N ARG A 168 -0.53 8.90 -19.88
CA ARG A 168 -0.50 9.74 -18.67
C ARG A 168 0.35 9.13 -17.56
N LEU A 169 0.22 7.82 -17.33
CA LEU A 169 0.99 7.14 -16.29
C LEU A 169 2.49 7.16 -16.58
N ILE A 170 2.88 7.04 -17.86
CA ILE A 170 4.27 7.16 -18.31
C ILE A 170 4.80 8.57 -18.02
N ASP A 171 4.03 9.60 -18.34
CA ASP A 171 4.41 11.00 -18.13
C ASP A 171 4.51 11.33 -16.63
N ASP A 172 3.50 10.93 -15.83
CA ASP A 172 3.44 11.18 -14.39
C ASP A 172 4.59 10.52 -13.62
N HIS A 173 5.10 9.38 -14.11
CA HIS A 173 6.18 8.60 -13.47
C HIS A 173 7.52 8.67 -14.22
N VAL A 174 7.59 9.49 -15.24
CA VAL A 174 8.84 9.76 -16.00
C VAL A 174 9.48 8.46 -16.51
N LEU A 175 8.66 7.56 -17.07
CA LEU A 175 9.12 6.27 -17.62
C LEU A 175 9.60 6.40 -19.06
N PHE A 176 10.44 5.46 -19.50
CA PHE A 176 11.02 5.42 -20.83
C PHE A 176 11.85 6.66 -21.20
N LEU A 177 12.26 7.46 -20.22
CA LEU A 177 13.27 8.50 -20.45
C LEU A 177 14.66 7.88 -20.46
N TYR A 178 15.39 8.12 -21.52
CA TYR A 178 16.76 7.66 -21.68
C TYR A 178 17.74 8.81 -21.40
N TYR A 179 18.70 8.54 -20.52
CA TYR A 179 19.85 9.42 -20.27
C TYR A 179 21.10 8.77 -20.87
N GLY A 180 21.44 9.12 -22.12
CA GLY A 180 22.65 8.64 -22.76
C GLY A 180 22.83 9.21 -24.19
N ASP A 181 24.07 9.25 -24.66
CA ASP A 181 24.44 9.82 -25.98
C ASP A 181 23.93 8.99 -27.18
N GLU A 182 23.55 7.73 -26.95
CA GLU A 182 22.95 6.84 -27.94
C GLU A 182 21.45 6.73 -27.72
N GLY A 183 20.67 7.61 -28.35
CA GLY A 183 19.25 7.74 -28.16
C GLY A 183 18.44 6.50 -28.55
N TYR A 184 18.10 5.64 -27.59
CA TYR A 184 16.99 4.71 -27.78
C TYR A 184 15.68 5.49 -27.71
N SER A 185 14.88 5.47 -28.76
CA SER A 185 13.54 6.00 -28.73
C SER A 185 12.64 5.09 -27.87
N ALA A 186 11.73 5.69 -27.09
CA ALA A 186 10.67 4.94 -26.45
C ALA A 186 9.86 4.17 -27.51
N PRO A 187 9.36 2.96 -27.21
CA PRO A 187 8.41 2.29 -28.08
C PRO A 187 7.13 3.13 -28.29
N ASP A 188 6.45 2.92 -29.41
CA ASP A 188 5.15 3.56 -29.63
C ASP A 188 4.13 3.15 -28.56
N ILE A 189 3.24 4.05 -28.19
CA ILE A 189 2.24 3.80 -27.17
C ILE A 189 1.35 2.57 -27.47
N SER A 190 1.08 2.30 -28.74
CA SER A 190 0.35 1.09 -29.16
C SER A 190 1.17 -0.19 -28.92
N GLU A 191 2.48 -0.13 -29.10
CA GLU A 191 3.40 -1.21 -28.76
C GLU A 191 3.45 -1.43 -27.26
N ILE A 192 3.51 -0.35 -26.47
CA ILE A 192 3.54 -0.40 -25.01
C ILE A 192 2.26 -1.07 -24.48
N THR A 193 1.10 -0.60 -24.90
CA THR A 193 -0.19 -1.16 -24.44
C THR A 193 -0.39 -2.61 -24.86
N SER A 194 0.05 -2.99 -26.08
CA SER A 194 -0.01 -4.38 -26.52
C SER A 194 0.90 -5.28 -25.69
N THR A 195 2.10 -4.80 -25.33
CA THR A 195 3.05 -5.54 -24.49
C THR A 195 2.51 -5.71 -23.06
N LEU A 196 1.90 -4.67 -22.48
CA LEU A 196 1.25 -4.76 -21.16
C LEU A 196 0.12 -5.79 -21.13
N LYS A 197 -0.71 -5.84 -22.18
CA LYS A 197 -1.79 -6.85 -22.30
C LYS A 197 -1.24 -8.27 -22.38
N ILE A 198 -0.18 -8.48 -23.16
CA ILE A 198 0.48 -9.79 -23.25
C ILE A 198 1.05 -10.17 -21.88
N LEU A 199 1.70 -9.25 -21.21
CA LEU A 199 2.28 -9.46 -19.88
C LEU A 199 1.20 -9.84 -18.85
N ASP A 200 0.09 -9.10 -18.79
CA ASP A 200 -1.03 -9.40 -17.89
C ASP A 200 -1.68 -10.76 -18.22
N THR A 201 -1.92 -11.03 -19.50
CA THR A 201 -2.52 -12.30 -19.93
C THR A 201 -1.63 -13.49 -19.55
N LYS A 202 -0.33 -13.45 -19.86
CA LYS A 202 0.61 -14.51 -19.51
C LYS A 202 0.81 -14.65 -18.00
N SER A 203 0.84 -13.52 -17.28
CA SER A 203 0.95 -13.54 -15.83
C SER A 203 -0.24 -14.24 -15.18
N ARG A 204 -1.46 -13.95 -15.62
CA ARG A 204 -2.68 -14.65 -15.16
C ARG A 204 -2.68 -16.12 -15.55
N GLN A 205 -2.29 -16.45 -16.79
CA GLN A 205 -2.19 -17.82 -17.24
C GLN A 205 -1.21 -18.65 -16.39
N GLN A 206 -0.04 -18.11 -16.04
CA GLN A 206 0.92 -18.79 -15.16
C GLN A 206 0.34 -19.01 -13.75
N PHE A 207 -0.45 -18.06 -13.23
CA PHE A 207 -1.18 -18.28 -11.98
C PHE A 207 -2.19 -19.44 -12.14
N GLU A 208 -3.02 -19.43 -13.18
CA GLU A 208 -4.06 -20.44 -13.39
C GLU A 208 -3.49 -21.84 -13.60
N THR A 209 -2.38 -21.97 -14.32
CA THR A 209 -1.82 -23.28 -14.70
C THR A 209 -0.76 -23.82 -13.74
N GLN A 210 -0.01 -22.93 -13.08
CA GLN A 210 1.17 -23.28 -12.29
C GLN A 210 1.14 -22.75 -10.84
N GLY A 211 0.19 -21.88 -10.52
CA GLY A 211 0.12 -21.20 -9.21
C GLY A 211 1.24 -20.17 -8.98
N VAL A 212 1.95 -19.73 -10.03
CA VAL A 212 3.06 -18.78 -9.87
C VAL A 212 2.54 -17.34 -9.82
N ILE A 213 2.95 -16.58 -8.79
CA ILE A 213 2.61 -15.18 -8.59
C ILE A 213 3.84 -14.33 -8.34
N ASP A 214 3.78 -13.03 -8.63
CA ASP A 214 4.69 -12.03 -8.08
C ASP A 214 4.08 -11.34 -6.83
N PHE A 215 4.84 -10.43 -6.21
CA PHE A 215 4.36 -9.75 -5.01
C PHE A 215 3.09 -8.90 -5.26
N THR A 216 3.02 -8.20 -6.38
CA THR A 216 1.85 -7.37 -6.74
C THR A 216 0.64 -8.25 -7.08
N ASP A 217 0.85 -9.44 -7.60
CA ASP A 217 -0.21 -10.41 -7.90
C ASP A 217 -1.00 -10.83 -6.66
N MET A 218 -0.38 -10.83 -5.47
CA MET A 218 -1.11 -11.13 -4.22
C MET A 218 -2.35 -10.27 -4.08
N LEU A 219 -2.25 -9.00 -4.43
CA LEU A 219 -3.35 -8.06 -4.36
C LEU A 219 -4.12 -7.98 -5.68
N TRP A 220 -3.43 -7.92 -6.82
CA TRP A 220 -4.01 -7.76 -8.15
C TRP A 220 -4.91 -8.93 -8.55
N ILE A 221 -4.42 -10.16 -8.44
CA ILE A 221 -5.20 -11.36 -8.78
C ILE A 221 -6.37 -11.51 -7.81
N THR A 222 -6.11 -11.40 -6.49
CA THR A 222 -7.18 -11.52 -5.49
C THR A 222 -8.28 -10.48 -5.71
N PHE A 223 -7.91 -9.22 -5.95
CA PHE A 223 -8.87 -8.15 -6.23
C PHE A 223 -9.74 -8.46 -7.46
N ASN A 224 -9.11 -8.88 -8.57
CA ASN A 224 -9.85 -9.17 -9.80
C ASN A 224 -10.75 -10.38 -9.63
N LYS A 225 -10.26 -11.45 -8.99
CA LYS A 225 -11.04 -12.66 -8.73
C LYS A 225 -12.23 -12.41 -7.81
N LEU A 226 -12.07 -11.58 -6.77
CA LEU A 226 -13.18 -11.16 -5.90
C LEU A 226 -14.18 -10.24 -6.60
N LYS A 227 -13.74 -9.45 -7.57
CA LYS A 227 -14.58 -8.47 -8.24
C LYS A 227 -15.34 -9.01 -9.44
N TYR A 228 -14.71 -9.90 -10.20
CA TYR A 228 -15.22 -10.34 -11.51
C TYR A 228 -15.46 -11.83 -11.62
N ASP A 229 -14.85 -12.64 -10.74
CA ASP A 229 -15.01 -14.08 -10.68
C ASP A 229 -15.77 -14.47 -9.38
N ASN A 230 -15.92 -15.76 -9.14
CA ASN A 230 -16.71 -16.26 -8.00
C ASN A 230 -15.89 -16.46 -6.72
N TRP A 231 -14.78 -15.74 -6.53
CA TRP A 231 -14.05 -15.80 -5.27
C TRP A 231 -14.78 -15.07 -4.16
N GLU A 232 -14.65 -15.59 -2.95
CA GLU A 232 -15.30 -15.05 -1.78
C GLU A 232 -14.29 -14.65 -0.71
N VAL A 233 -14.67 -13.64 0.07
CA VAL A 233 -13.91 -13.29 1.27
C VAL A 233 -14.40 -14.20 2.40
N PRO A 234 -13.54 -15.08 2.93
CA PRO A 234 -13.93 -15.96 4.02
C PRO A 234 -14.30 -15.16 5.28
N TYR A 235 -15.23 -15.70 6.08
CA TYR A 235 -15.75 -15.00 7.26
C TYR A 235 -14.66 -14.52 8.23
N TRP A 236 -13.57 -15.28 8.37
CA TRP A 236 -12.44 -14.93 9.24
C TRP A 236 -11.62 -13.73 8.73
N ALA A 237 -11.79 -13.32 7.45
CA ALA A 237 -11.16 -12.15 6.82
C ALA A 237 -12.11 -10.93 6.74
N LEU A 238 -13.30 -11.02 7.36
CA LEU A 238 -14.23 -9.91 7.50
C LEU A 238 -14.08 -9.27 8.88
N TYR A 239 -13.89 -7.95 8.91
CA TYR A 239 -13.61 -7.20 10.13
C TYR A 239 -14.64 -6.12 10.39
N THR A 240 -14.86 -5.80 11.69
CA THR A 240 -15.78 -4.76 12.12
C THR A 240 -15.11 -3.39 12.12
N ASN A 241 -13.94 -3.25 12.73
CA ASN A 241 -13.15 -2.03 12.65
C ASN A 241 -11.88 -2.32 11.85
N ILE A 242 -11.60 -1.50 10.84
CA ILE A 242 -10.42 -1.59 10.01
C ILE A 242 -9.63 -0.30 10.17
N TYR A 243 -8.52 -0.38 10.88
CA TYR A 243 -7.56 0.71 11.05
C TYR A 243 -6.57 0.68 9.89
N CYS A 244 -6.55 1.74 9.11
CA CYS A 244 -5.64 1.91 7.97
C CYS A 244 -4.59 2.95 8.34
N ASP A 245 -3.36 2.53 8.57
CA ASP A 245 -2.24 3.42 8.91
C ASP A 245 -1.50 3.88 7.66
N GLU A 246 -0.95 5.10 7.73
CA GLU A 246 -0.23 5.78 6.63
C GLU A 246 -1.04 5.77 5.32
N VAL A 247 -2.33 6.10 5.44
CA VAL A 247 -3.28 5.97 4.32
C VAL A 247 -2.95 6.89 3.13
N GLN A 248 -2.15 7.93 3.32
CA GLN A 248 -1.66 8.78 2.23
C GLN A 248 -0.79 8.01 1.23
N ASP A 249 -0.23 6.86 1.63
CA ASP A 249 0.62 6.02 0.80
C ASP A 249 -0.14 4.84 0.14
N PHE A 250 -1.47 4.78 0.33
CA PHE A 250 -2.28 3.71 -0.27
C PHE A 250 -2.44 3.91 -1.77
N SER A 251 -2.30 2.84 -2.52
CA SER A 251 -2.61 2.78 -3.94
C SER A 251 -4.12 2.64 -4.19
N ASN A 252 -4.56 2.90 -5.44
CA ASN A 252 -5.97 2.75 -5.81
C ASN A 252 -6.51 1.34 -5.57
N ILE A 253 -5.73 0.32 -5.88
CA ILE A 253 -6.15 -1.07 -5.65
C ILE A 253 -6.33 -1.35 -4.16
N GLN A 254 -5.45 -0.82 -3.29
CA GLN A 254 -5.57 -1.00 -1.85
C GLN A 254 -6.84 -0.34 -1.30
N LEU A 255 -7.15 0.89 -1.71
CA LEU A 255 -8.39 1.55 -1.31
C LEU A 255 -9.63 0.78 -1.77
N ASN A 256 -9.61 0.26 -2.99
CA ASN A 256 -10.74 -0.53 -3.49
C ASN A 256 -10.85 -1.91 -2.84
N PHE A 257 -9.72 -2.56 -2.51
CA PHE A 257 -9.70 -3.85 -1.82
C PHE A 257 -10.32 -3.78 -0.43
N LEU A 258 -10.20 -2.66 0.29
CA LEU A 258 -10.83 -2.46 1.61
C LEU A 258 -12.33 -2.75 1.59
N LYS A 259 -13.02 -2.46 0.48
CA LYS A 259 -14.48 -2.63 0.36
C LYS A 259 -14.93 -4.09 0.49
N PHE A 260 -14.05 -5.05 0.21
CA PHE A 260 -14.37 -6.47 0.32
C PHE A 260 -14.28 -7.03 1.74
N ILE A 261 -13.43 -6.43 2.59
CA ILE A 261 -13.02 -7.04 3.87
C ILE A 261 -13.76 -6.46 5.09
N LYS A 262 -14.68 -5.51 4.88
CA LYS A 262 -15.47 -4.88 5.95
C LYS A 262 -16.81 -5.61 6.13
N ARG A 263 -17.16 -5.90 7.38
CA ARG A 263 -18.51 -6.38 7.74
C ARG A 263 -19.57 -5.31 7.46
N THR A 264 -20.81 -5.72 7.21
CA THR A 264 -21.92 -4.82 6.90
C THR A 264 -22.09 -3.70 7.93
N LYS A 265 -21.98 -4.02 9.22
CA LYS A 265 -22.06 -3.05 10.34
C LYS A 265 -20.68 -2.58 10.81
N GLY A 266 -19.65 -2.69 9.95
CA GLY A 266 -18.29 -2.27 10.28
C GLY A 266 -17.98 -0.85 9.81
N ARG A 267 -16.81 -0.35 10.21
CA ARG A 267 -16.28 0.97 9.82
C ARG A 267 -14.81 0.92 9.48
N TYR A 268 -14.36 1.97 8.83
CA TYR A 268 -12.95 2.26 8.58
C TYR A 268 -12.50 3.39 9.51
N VAL A 269 -11.26 3.28 9.99
CA VAL A 269 -10.53 4.32 10.70
C VAL A 269 -9.26 4.57 9.89
N PHE A 270 -9.31 5.58 9.03
CA PHE A 270 -8.20 6.01 8.19
C PHE A 270 -7.31 6.95 8.99
N ILE A 271 -6.01 6.69 9.06
CA ILE A 271 -5.04 7.50 9.79
C ILE A 271 -3.87 7.78 8.85
N GLY A 272 -3.49 9.04 8.73
CA GLY A 272 -2.39 9.44 7.85
C GLY A 272 -2.00 10.89 8.01
N ASP A 273 -0.94 11.29 7.33
CA ASP A 273 -0.46 12.67 7.28
C ASP A 273 -0.51 13.16 5.83
N PHE A 274 -1.42 14.08 5.56
CA PHE A 274 -1.57 14.67 4.22
C PHE A 274 -0.26 15.28 3.69
N HIS A 275 0.59 15.83 4.59
CA HIS A 275 1.84 16.47 4.21
C HIS A 275 3.01 15.50 3.99
N GLN A 276 2.83 14.21 4.29
CA GLN A 276 3.87 13.17 4.14
C GLN A 276 3.64 12.21 2.96
N ALA A 277 2.81 12.56 1.99
CA ALA A 277 2.58 11.75 0.79
C ALA A 277 3.80 11.78 -0.14
N ILE A 278 4.82 10.95 0.13
CA ILE A 278 6.10 10.94 -0.60
C ILE A 278 6.25 9.72 -1.53
N TYR A 279 5.39 8.71 -1.44
CA TYR A 279 5.51 7.46 -2.22
C TYR A 279 4.72 7.47 -3.54
N ASN A 280 4.37 8.63 -4.07
CA ASN A 280 3.66 8.73 -5.35
C ASN A 280 4.40 8.00 -6.49
N PHE A 281 5.73 8.07 -6.51
CA PHE A 281 6.57 7.38 -7.49
C PHE A 281 6.45 5.84 -7.44
N ALA A 282 6.04 5.28 -6.31
CA ALA A 282 5.84 3.83 -6.12
C ALA A 282 4.39 3.37 -6.36
N GLY A 283 3.55 4.20 -7.01
CA GLY A 283 2.15 3.89 -7.30
C GLY A 283 1.18 4.20 -6.16
N ALA A 284 1.63 4.90 -5.10
CA ALA A 284 0.73 5.50 -4.14
C ALA A 284 -0.15 6.55 -4.83
N ASN A 285 -1.40 6.65 -4.39
CA ASN A 285 -2.30 7.65 -4.91
C ASN A 285 -2.09 8.98 -4.17
N ALA A 286 -1.43 9.96 -4.80
CA ALA A 286 -1.24 11.31 -4.24
C ALA A 286 -2.54 11.98 -3.79
N GLN A 287 -3.68 11.52 -4.30
CA GLN A 287 -5.02 12.00 -3.97
C GLN A 287 -5.75 11.07 -2.98
N ALA A 288 -5.09 10.01 -2.46
CA ALA A 288 -5.74 9.02 -1.60
C ALA A 288 -6.51 9.67 -0.46
N PHE A 289 -5.87 10.60 0.25
CA PHE A 289 -6.48 11.32 1.36
C PHE A 289 -7.75 12.10 0.96
N ASN A 290 -7.73 12.76 -0.21
CA ASN A 290 -8.87 13.53 -0.74
C ASN A 290 -9.98 12.64 -1.34
N GLN A 291 -9.64 11.41 -1.73
CA GLN A 291 -10.60 10.46 -2.30
C GLN A 291 -11.37 9.69 -1.23
N ILE A 292 -10.78 9.48 -0.05
CA ILE A 292 -11.40 8.72 1.04
C ILE A 292 -12.80 9.24 1.40
N PRO A 293 -13.03 10.55 1.63
CA PRO A 293 -14.36 11.05 1.94
C PRO A 293 -15.39 10.79 0.84
N LYS A 294 -14.95 10.70 -0.44
CA LYS A 294 -15.82 10.39 -1.57
C LYS A 294 -16.09 8.90 -1.72
N MET A 295 -15.07 8.07 -1.50
CA MET A 295 -15.16 6.62 -1.71
C MET A 295 -15.86 5.88 -0.57
N PHE A 296 -15.80 6.42 0.64
CA PHE A 296 -16.24 5.77 1.88
C PHE A 296 -17.27 6.60 2.66
N ALA A 297 -17.96 7.55 2.02
CA ALA A 297 -18.98 8.40 2.67
C ALA A 297 -20.06 7.58 3.40
N PRO A 298 -20.56 8.07 4.55
CA PRO A 298 -20.10 9.25 5.26
C PRO A 298 -18.79 9.02 6.03
N VAL A 299 -17.93 10.05 6.08
CA VAL A 299 -16.65 10.02 6.81
C VAL A 299 -16.53 11.28 7.65
N GLU A 300 -16.33 11.13 8.96
CA GLU A 300 -16.01 12.23 9.87
C GLU A 300 -14.51 12.46 9.92
N THR A 301 -14.08 13.72 9.89
CA THR A 301 -12.66 14.09 9.84
C THR A 301 -12.20 14.71 11.15
N PHE A 302 -11.03 14.27 11.61
CA PHE A 302 -10.38 14.72 12.85
C PHE A 302 -8.94 15.11 12.57
N ASP A 303 -8.41 16.07 13.35
CA ASP A 303 -7.00 16.47 13.30
C ASP A 303 -6.26 16.04 14.56
N LEU A 304 -4.99 15.62 14.40
CA LEU A 304 -4.02 15.44 15.47
C LEU A 304 -2.83 16.40 15.25
N PRO A 305 -2.93 17.64 15.72
CA PRO A 305 -1.92 18.65 15.44
C PRO A 305 -0.74 18.63 16.43
N ILE A 306 -0.85 17.99 17.60
CA ILE A 306 0.17 18.04 18.65
C ILE A 306 1.31 17.07 18.35
N CYS A 307 2.51 17.60 18.15
CA CYS A 307 3.73 16.81 17.95
C CYS A 307 4.43 16.52 19.29
N TYR A 308 4.63 15.24 19.59
CA TYR A 308 5.32 14.76 20.79
C TYR A 308 6.80 14.40 20.54
N ARG A 309 7.30 14.64 19.34
CA ARG A 309 8.64 14.21 18.90
C ARG A 309 9.64 15.35 18.80
N CYS A 310 9.21 16.50 18.32
CA CYS A 310 10.09 17.58 17.90
C CYS A 310 10.14 18.74 18.89
N ALA A 311 11.27 19.43 18.93
CA ALA A 311 11.46 20.62 19.76
C ALA A 311 10.61 21.81 19.25
N LYS A 312 10.26 22.74 20.15
CA LYS A 312 9.40 23.92 19.86
C LYS A 312 9.96 24.79 18.71
N SER A 313 11.26 25.01 18.68
CA SER A 313 11.90 25.84 17.64
C SER A 313 11.80 25.21 16.24
N HIS A 314 11.89 23.88 16.13
CA HIS A 314 11.73 23.16 14.85
C HIS A 314 10.30 23.30 14.34
N LEU A 315 9.30 23.08 15.19
CA LEU A 315 7.89 23.18 14.82
C LEU A 315 7.50 24.62 14.46
N SER A 316 8.01 25.60 15.20
CA SER A 316 7.82 27.03 14.88
C SER A 316 8.38 27.38 13.49
N ARG A 317 9.52 26.79 13.11
CA ARG A 317 10.10 26.96 11.77
C ARG A 317 9.22 26.32 10.70
N VAL A 318 8.76 25.08 10.91
CA VAL A 318 7.85 24.37 9.98
C VAL A 318 6.56 25.18 9.76
N ASN A 319 5.94 25.66 10.83
CA ASN A 319 4.73 26.48 10.73
C ASN A 319 4.98 27.76 9.89
N ARG A 320 6.10 28.45 10.16
CA ARG A 320 6.42 29.71 9.47
C ARG A 320 6.77 29.51 7.99
N GLU A 321 7.56 28.47 7.67
CA GLU A 321 8.10 28.28 6.31
C GLU A 321 7.12 27.52 5.39
N TYR A 322 6.32 26.61 5.95
CA TYR A 322 5.46 25.72 5.17
C TYR A 322 3.97 25.88 5.46
N GLY A 323 3.58 26.71 6.44
CA GLY A 323 2.17 26.92 6.80
C GLY A 323 1.49 25.70 7.41
N ILE A 324 2.24 24.72 7.91
CA ILE A 324 1.68 23.48 8.50
C ILE A 324 1.31 23.76 9.95
N PRO A 325 0.05 23.60 10.38
CA PRO A 325 -0.44 23.96 11.72
C PRO A 325 -0.07 22.92 12.79
N ILE A 326 1.22 22.60 12.91
CA ILE A 326 1.73 21.63 13.88
C ILE A 326 2.03 22.33 15.22
N LEU A 327 1.55 21.75 16.31
CA LEU A 327 1.68 22.30 17.66
C LEU A 327 2.70 21.49 18.48
N PRO A 328 3.56 22.13 19.28
CA PRO A 328 4.39 21.39 20.23
C PRO A 328 3.54 20.86 21.39
N CYS A 329 3.92 19.71 21.96
CA CYS A 329 3.39 19.32 23.27
C CYS A 329 3.95 20.26 24.37
N ASP A 330 3.28 20.34 25.50
CA ASP A 330 3.62 21.28 26.59
C ASP A 330 5.06 21.08 27.08
N ASP A 331 5.47 19.81 27.23
CA ASP A 331 6.80 19.41 27.73
C ASP A 331 7.88 19.38 26.64
N ALA A 332 7.58 19.79 25.40
CA ALA A 332 8.56 19.80 24.33
C ALA A 332 9.74 20.72 24.67
N PRO A 333 10.99 20.27 24.48
CA PRO A 333 12.16 21.11 24.71
C PRO A 333 12.16 22.32 23.76
N MET A 334 12.81 23.38 24.14
CA MET A 334 12.90 24.57 23.28
C MET A 334 13.64 24.27 21.98
N GLY A 335 14.76 23.56 22.05
CA GLY A 335 15.63 23.27 20.91
C GLY A 335 16.23 24.54 20.28
N PHE A 336 16.97 24.36 19.21
CA PHE A 336 17.44 25.49 18.39
C PHE A 336 17.54 25.12 16.93
N VAL A 337 17.37 26.11 16.05
CA VAL A 337 17.56 25.97 14.60
C VAL A 337 18.55 27.05 14.18
N LYS A 338 19.65 26.65 13.53
CA LYS A 338 20.70 27.56 13.08
C LYS A 338 20.94 27.34 11.59
N THR A 339 21.01 28.45 10.86
CA THR A 339 21.50 28.43 9.48
C THR A 339 23.02 28.53 9.50
N ILE A 340 23.70 27.60 8.88
CA ILE A 340 25.17 27.57 8.77
C ILE A 340 25.59 27.54 7.32
N ASP A 341 26.79 28.03 7.04
CA ASP A 341 27.40 27.92 5.73
C ASP A 341 27.65 26.43 5.41
N LYS A 342 27.38 26.04 4.16
CA LYS A 342 27.60 24.67 3.68
C LYS A 342 29.03 24.18 3.93
N ASN A 343 30.03 25.08 3.83
CA ASN A 343 31.44 24.76 4.04
C ASN A 343 31.82 24.58 5.52
N LYS A 344 30.93 24.92 6.44
CA LYS A 344 31.14 24.82 7.91
C LYS A 344 30.34 23.69 8.55
N ILE A 345 29.70 22.83 7.76
CA ILE A 345 28.90 21.71 8.29
C ILE A 345 29.74 20.82 9.21
N SER A 346 31.00 20.50 8.83
CA SER A 346 31.89 19.67 9.62
C SER A 346 32.29 20.25 10.99
N GLU A 347 32.14 21.57 11.20
CA GLU A 347 32.41 22.20 12.50
C GLU A 347 31.26 21.97 13.50
N TYR A 348 30.05 21.69 12.99
CA TYR A 348 28.82 21.57 13.79
C TYR A 348 28.28 20.15 13.85
N ALA A 349 28.53 19.33 12.81
CA ALA A 349 28.13 17.92 12.80
C ALA A 349 29.11 17.07 13.59
N LYS A 350 28.61 16.27 14.51
CA LYS A 350 29.38 15.24 15.22
C LYS A 350 29.07 13.87 14.65
N ALA A 351 30.00 12.93 14.80
CA ALA A 351 29.75 11.55 14.40
C ALA A 351 28.53 11.00 15.17
N GLY A 352 27.46 10.69 14.44
CA GLY A 352 26.20 10.19 15.00
C GLY A 352 25.04 11.20 15.02
N ASP A 353 25.25 12.43 14.54
CA ASP A 353 24.19 13.44 14.36
C ASP A 353 23.38 13.23 13.07
#